data_fff09d458401e0c11ef3d56358eeaff2
#
_entry.id   fff09d458401e0c11ef3d56358eeaff2
#
_cell.length_a   1.000
_cell.length_b   1.000
_cell.length_c   1.000
_cell.angle_alpha   90.00
_cell.angle_beta   90.00
_cell.angle_gamma   90.00
#
_symmetry.space_group_name_H-M   'P 1'
#
loop_
_entity.id
_entity.type
_entity.pdbx_description
1 polymer ?
#
loop_
_entity_poly.entity_id
_entity_poly.type
_entity_poly.pdbx_seq_one_letter_code
_entity_poly.pdbx_strand_id
1 'polypeptide(L)'
;MIEKFYVSDLTRTKVNFIMVTVEMKGVYMMELIASFSVDHTAIIPGIFISRQDKVENGIVTTYDIRLKRPNKEPAIDVAAMHTLEHIIATFLRNEPDWKDEIIYWGPMGCLTGFYLILKGSRQPNEIYELILRAFQSVENAESVPGATPKNCGHYLMHNLGMAKWYAGEFSDYLTLNSKNPDIFHYPKTERLITDDKKHFYDS
;
A
#
# COMPACT_ATOMS: atom_id res chain seq x y z
N MET A 1 -1.97 29.23 22.56
CA MET A 1 -1.71 28.92 23.97
C MET A 1 -0.29 29.39 24.24
N ILE A 2 -0.10 30.33 25.16
CA ILE A 2 1.22 30.95 25.44
C ILE A 2 1.77 30.22 26.67
N GLU A 3 2.80 29.40 26.48
CA GLU A 3 3.55 28.85 27.61
C GLU A 3 4.64 29.83 28.03
N LYS A 4 4.61 30.18 29.31
CA LYS A 4 5.62 31.04 29.96
C LYS A 4 6.65 30.13 30.63
N PHE A 5 7.85 30.12 30.12
CA PHE A 5 8.99 29.51 30.80
C PHE A 5 9.66 30.54 31.74
N TYR A 6 9.79 30.18 33.02
CA TYR A 6 10.54 30.95 34.01
C TYR A 6 11.91 30.29 34.20
N VAL A 7 12.96 31.03 33.96
CA VAL A 7 14.32 30.65 34.43
C VAL A 7 14.65 31.52 35.62
N SER A 8 14.85 30.91 36.80
CA SER A 8 15.31 31.58 38.00
C SER A 8 16.81 31.33 38.17
N ASP A 9 17.64 32.36 38.07
CA ASP A 9 19.01 32.31 38.56
C ASP A 9 19.19 33.25 39.76
N LEU A 10 19.86 32.71 40.79
CA LEU A 10 20.00 33.28 42.11
C LEU A 10 21.30 34.09 42.19
N THR A 11 21.39 35.27 41.57
CA THR A 11 22.32 36.31 42.01
C THR A 11 21.82 37.67 41.57
N ARG A 12 21.84 38.64 42.51
CA ARG A 12 21.42 40.04 42.40
C ARG A 12 22.02 40.75 41.20
N THR A 13 21.31 40.76 40.06
CA THR A 13 21.55 41.77 39.01
C THR A 13 20.22 42.02 38.30
N LYS A 14 19.93 43.29 38.01
CA LYS A 14 18.70 43.69 37.33
C LYS A 14 18.60 42.93 35.97
N VAL A 15 17.66 42.00 35.88
CA VAL A 15 17.38 41.25 34.64
C VAL A 15 16.40 42.07 33.84
N ASN A 16 16.84 42.60 32.68
CA ASN A 16 15.93 43.09 31.65
C ASN A 16 15.26 41.89 30.96
N PHE A 17 13.97 41.72 31.16
CA PHE A 17 13.21 40.69 30.43
C PHE A 17 13.08 41.09 28.97
N ILE A 18 13.73 40.35 28.10
CA ILE A 18 13.41 40.37 26.67
C ILE A 18 12.31 39.32 26.47
N MET A 19 11.09 39.80 26.23
CA MET A 19 10.03 38.92 25.76
C MET A 19 10.29 38.52 24.30
N VAL A 20 10.74 37.30 24.10
CA VAL A 20 10.78 36.71 22.77
C VAL A 20 9.43 36.05 22.51
N THR A 21 8.57 36.70 21.76
CA THR A 21 7.36 36.06 21.24
C THR A 21 7.77 35.17 20.04
N VAL A 22 7.83 33.87 20.28
CA VAL A 22 7.92 32.89 19.19
C VAL A 22 6.52 32.68 18.65
N GLU A 23 6.19 33.31 17.53
CA GLU A 23 5.03 32.93 16.75
C GLU A 23 5.27 31.51 16.18
N MET A 24 4.70 30.52 16.80
CA MET A 24 4.57 29.18 16.20
C MET A 24 3.65 29.31 14.98
N LYS A 25 4.22 29.46 13.80
CA LYS A 25 3.48 29.31 12.54
C LYS A 25 2.84 27.93 12.54
N GLY A 26 1.50 27.92 12.38
CA GLY A 26 0.58 26.83 12.59
C GLY A 26 1.12 25.42 12.31
N VAL A 27 0.93 24.52 13.24
CA VAL A 27 1.04 23.09 13.02
C VAL A 27 0.04 22.73 11.93
N TYR A 28 0.55 22.37 10.76
CA TYR A 28 -0.29 21.93 9.65
C TYR A 28 -0.82 20.54 10.02
N MET A 29 -2.04 20.48 10.54
CA MET A 29 -2.73 19.21 10.80
C MET A 29 -3.08 18.59 9.46
N MET A 30 -2.31 17.60 9.02
CA MET A 30 -2.64 16.82 7.82
C MET A 30 -3.80 15.87 8.14
N GLU A 31 -4.80 15.84 7.28
CA GLU A 31 -5.86 14.83 7.37
C GLU A 31 -5.32 13.45 6.98
N LEU A 32 -5.80 12.41 7.65
CA LEU A 32 -5.45 11.03 7.30
C LEU A 32 -6.00 10.69 5.91
N ILE A 33 -5.16 10.09 5.09
CA ILE A 33 -5.56 9.60 3.77
C ILE A 33 -6.40 8.33 3.89
N ALA A 34 -7.22 8.05 2.86
CA ALA A 34 -8.17 6.93 2.86
C ALA A 34 -7.52 5.57 3.18
N SER A 35 -6.29 5.33 2.71
CA SER A 35 -5.56 4.08 2.98
C SER A 35 -5.19 3.89 4.46
N PHE A 36 -5.13 4.96 5.27
CA PHE A 36 -4.88 4.86 6.70
C PHE A 36 -6.16 4.69 7.52
N SER A 37 -7.34 4.82 6.90
CA SER A 37 -8.63 4.60 7.55
C SER A 37 -9.08 3.13 7.57
N VAL A 38 -8.37 2.24 6.88
CA VAL A 38 -8.66 0.81 6.87
C VAL A 38 -7.94 0.13 8.04
N ASP A 39 -8.64 -0.71 8.78
CA ASP A 39 -8.03 -1.48 9.88
C ASP A 39 -7.10 -2.57 9.33
N HIS A 40 -5.81 -2.27 9.33
CA HIS A 40 -4.77 -3.19 8.85
C HIS A 40 -4.61 -4.45 9.71
N THR A 41 -5.14 -4.48 10.93
CA THR A 41 -5.09 -5.68 11.78
C THR A 41 -6.14 -6.72 11.39
N ALA A 42 -7.16 -6.31 10.64
CA ALA A 42 -8.26 -7.15 10.20
C ALA A 42 -8.17 -7.56 8.71
N ILE A 43 -7.31 -6.91 7.91
CA ILE A 43 -7.16 -7.24 6.47
C ILE A 43 -6.64 -8.68 6.31
N ILE A 44 -7.28 -9.43 5.41
CA ILE A 44 -6.85 -10.75 4.94
C ILE A 44 -6.27 -10.64 3.53
N PRO A 45 -5.58 -11.67 2.99
CA PRO A 45 -5.22 -11.69 1.58
C PRO A 45 -6.45 -11.61 0.68
N GLY A 46 -6.33 -10.90 -0.44
CA GLY A 46 -7.48 -10.70 -1.35
C GLY A 46 -7.28 -9.56 -2.35
N ILE A 47 -8.37 -9.18 -2.99
CA ILE A 47 -8.46 -8.16 -4.03
C ILE A 47 -9.49 -7.12 -3.60
N PHE A 48 -9.07 -5.90 -3.31
CA PHE A 48 -9.94 -4.87 -2.75
C PHE A 48 -9.92 -3.59 -3.58
N ILE A 49 -11.03 -2.86 -3.64
CA ILE A 49 -11.00 -1.48 -4.14
C ILE A 49 -10.43 -0.61 -3.03
N SER A 50 -9.23 -0.05 -3.27
CA SER A 50 -8.62 0.92 -2.36
C SER A 50 -9.26 2.29 -2.50
N ARG A 51 -9.45 2.75 -3.75
CA ARG A 51 -10.18 4.00 -4.05
C ARG A 51 -10.59 4.07 -5.51
N GLN A 52 -11.51 4.97 -5.80
CA GLN A 52 -11.92 5.34 -7.16
C GLN A 52 -11.83 6.85 -7.33
N ASP A 53 -11.14 7.27 -8.38
CA ASP A 53 -10.95 8.68 -8.71
C ASP A 53 -11.72 9.02 -9.99
N LYS A 54 -12.53 10.08 -9.93
CA LYS A 54 -13.16 10.65 -11.12
C LYS A 54 -12.13 11.46 -11.88
N VAL A 55 -12.01 11.20 -13.16
CA VAL A 55 -11.19 11.95 -14.11
C VAL A 55 -12.09 12.53 -15.19
N GLU A 56 -11.55 13.45 -16.03
CA GLU A 56 -12.34 14.19 -17.00
C GLU A 56 -13.31 13.33 -17.84
N ASN A 57 -12.84 12.16 -18.30
CA ASN A 57 -13.62 11.29 -19.19
C ASN A 57 -13.85 9.88 -18.61
N GLY A 58 -13.89 9.73 -17.28
CA GLY A 58 -14.12 8.40 -16.72
C GLY A 58 -13.78 8.27 -15.24
N ILE A 59 -13.46 7.02 -14.89
CA ILE A 59 -13.05 6.63 -13.55
C ILE A 59 -11.70 5.91 -13.64
N VAL A 60 -10.86 6.11 -12.65
CA VAL A 60 -9.66 5.32 -12.42
C VAL A 60 -9.84 4.59 -11.09
N THR A 61 -9.67 3.27 -11.11
CA THR A 61 -9.79 2.44 -9.91
C THR A 61 -8.42 1.94 -9.47
N THR A 62 -8.08 2.17 -8.21
CA THR A 62 -6.90 1.60 -7.55
C THR A 62 -7.34 0.40 -6.72
N TYR A 63 -6.77 -0.76 -7.05
CA TYR A 63 -6.97 -2.00 -6.29
C TYR A 63 -5.79 -2.27 -5.38
N ASP A 64 -6.10 -2.76 -4.19
CA ASP A 64 -5.18 -3.35 -3.24
C ASP A 64 -5.17 -4.87 -3.47
N ILE A 65 -4.07 -5.38 -4.01
CA ILE A 65 -3.84 -6.81 -4.18
C ILE A 65 -3.01 -7.26 -2.99
N ARG A 66 -3.69 -7.74 -1.95
CA ARG A 66 -3.08 -8.04 -0.66
C ARG A 66 -2.65 -9.49 -0.58
N LEU A 67 -1.34 -9.74 -0.48
CA LEU A 67 -0.76 -11.09 -0.42
C LEU A 67 -0.58 -11.59 1.00
N LYS A 68 -0.29 -10.70 1.94
CA LYS A 68 0.03 -11.04 3.34
C LYS A 68 -0.89 -10.30 4.30
N ARG A 69 -1.17 -10.93 5.44
CA ARG A 69 -1.90 -10.26 6.54
C ARG A 69 -0.99 -9.22 7.18
N PRO A 70 -1.31 -7.92 7.09
CA PRO A 70 -0.47 -6.89 7.68
C PRO A 70 -0.29 -7.12 9.19
N ASN A 71 0.92 -6.89 9.70
CA ASN A 71 1.28 -7.01 11.12
C ASN A 71 1.11 -8.41 11.74
N LYS A 72 0.70 -9.43 10.96
CA LYS A 72 0.50 -10.82 11.43
C LYS A 72 1.41 -11.82 10.73
N GLU A 73 1.84 -11.50 9.52
CA GLU A 73 2.75 -12.33 8.73
C GLU A 73 4.02 -11.54 8.39
N PRO A 74 5.14 -12.22 8.16
CA PRO A 74 6.36 -11.57 7.65
C PRO A 74 6.07 -10.83 6.33
N ALA A 75 6.70 -9.67 6.15
CA ALA A 75 6.68 -8.96 4.88
C ALA A 75 7.36 -9.80 3.78
N ILE A 76 6.96 -9.56 2.53
CA ILE A 76 7.55 -10.23 1.38
C ILE A 76 9.01 -9.76 1.23
N ASP A 77 9.91 -10.69 0.89
CA ASP A 77 11.31 -10.38 0.58
C ASP A 77 11.40 -9.34 -0.54
N VAL A 78 12.26 -8.33 -0.36
CA VAL A 78 12.35 -7.19 -1.29
C VAL A 78 12.75 -7.62 -2.70
N ALA A 79 13.67 -8.58 -2.83
CA ALA A 79 14.10 -9.08 -4.15
C ALA A 79 13.01 -9.93 -4.82
N ALA A 80 12.23 -10.67 -4.04
CA ALA A 80 11.05 -11.39 -4.53
C ALA A 80 9.95 -10.41 -4.96
N MET A 81 9.70 -9.35 -4.17
CA MET A 81 8.73 -8.30 -4.50
C MET A 81 9.07 -7.62 -5.84
N HIS A 82 10.33 -7.24 -6.05
CA HIS A 82 10.82 -6.67 -7.29
C HIS A 82 10.67 -7.65 -8.47
N THR A 83 10.88 -8.95 -8.22
CA THR A 83 10.68 -10.00 -9.23
C THR A 83 9.21 -10.14 -9.62
N LEU A 84 8.31 -10.17 -8.64
CA LEU A 84 6.86 -10.18 -8.85
C LEU A 84 6.40 -8.95 -9.64
N GLU A 85 6.96 -7.78 -9.32
CA GLU A 85 6.67 -6.55 -10.07
C GLU A 85 6.97 -6.71 -11.56
N HIS A 86 8.20 -7.13 -11.91
CA HIS A 86 8.64 -7.27 -13.30
C HIS A 86 7.81 -8.29 -14.09
N ILE A 87 7.59 -9.48 -13.54
CA ILE A 87 6.89 -10.56 -14.25
C ILE A 87 5.42 -10.17 -14.43
N ILE A 88 4.75 -9.74 -13.36
CA ILE A 88 3.32 -9.41 -13.43
C ILE A 88 3.08 -8.16 -14.27
N ALA A 89 3.93 -7.11 -14.17
CA ALA A 89 3.81 -5.94 -15.03
C ALA A 89 3.92 -6.32 -16.51
N THR A 90 4.83 -7.23 -16.84
CA THR A 90 4.99 -7.75 -18.21
C THR A 90 3.75 -8.54 -18.65
N PHE A 91 3.26 -9.45 -17.80
CA PHE A 91 2.05 -10.22 -18.06
C PHE A 91 0.85 -9.30 -18.34
N LEU A 92 0.54 -8.40 -17.42
CA LEU A 92 -0.63 -7.52 -17.51
C LEU A 92 -0.64 -6.67 -18.79
N ARG A 93 0.53 -6.15 -19.19
CA ARG A 93 0.65 -5.32 -20.40
C ARG A 93 0.68 -6.13 -21.72
N ASN A 94 0.70 -7.45 -21.64
CA ASN A 94 0.58 -8.35 -22.78
C ASN A 94 -0.76 -9.08 -22.84
N GLU A 95 -1.63 -8.93 -21.83
CA GLU A 95 -2.98 -9.50 -21.83
C GLU A 95 -3.87 -8.78 -22.87
N PRO A 96 -4.35 -9.46 -23.92
CA PRO A 96 -5.03 -8.80 -25.03
C PRO A 96 -6.25 -7.99 -24.63
N ASP A 97 -7.02 -8.50 -23.65
CA ASP A 97 -8.29 -7.91 -23.22
C ASP A 97 -8.11 -6.80 -22.17
N TRP A 98 -6.91 -6.65 -21.60
CA TRP A 98 -6.67 -5.79 -20.44
C TRP A 98 -5.56 -4.75 -20.63
N LYS A 99 -4.61 -4.99 -21.54
CA LYS A 99 -3.40 -4.16 -21.72
C LYS A 99 -3.66 -2.67 -21.84
N ASP A 100 -4.76 -2.29 -22.49
CA ASP A 100 -5.13 -0.89 -22.72
C ASP A 100 -5.83 -0.24 -21.53
N GLU A 101 -6.26 -1.04 -20.56
CA GLU A 101 -6.85 -0.59 -19.29
C GLU A 101 -5.79 -0.46 -18.19
N ILE A 102 -4.64 -1.12 -18.30
CA ILE A 102 -3.59 -1.13 -17.26
C ILE A 102 -2.88 0.24 -17.23
N ILE A 103 -3.00 0.93 -16.10
CA ILE A 103 -2.28 2.19 -15.85
C ILE A 103 -0.99 1.89 -15.10
N TYR A 104 -1.08 1.14 -13.99
CA TYR A 104 0.06 0.88 -13.13
C TYR A 104 -0.07 -0.45 -12.40
N TRP A 105 1.06 -1.10 -12.19
CA TRP A 105 1.28 -2.20 -11.27
C TRP A 105 2.56 -1.95 -10.50
N GLY A 106 2.53 -2.04 -9.18
CA GLY A 106 3.74 -1.87 -8.37
C GLY A 106 3.53 -2.19 -6.90
N PRO A 107 4.62 -2.44 -6.17
CA PRO A 107 4.59 -2.88 -4.78
C PRO A 107 4.13 -1.79 -3.82
N MET A 108 3.52 -2.21 -2.72
CA MET A 108 3.29 -1.35 -1.56
C MET A 108 4.56 -1.18 -0.75
N GLY A 109 4.80 0.01 -0.21
CA GLY A 109 5.96 0.28 0.65
C GLY A 109 6.02 -0.59 1.92
N CYS A 110 4.89 -1.12 2.38
CA CYS A 110 4.81 -2.05 3.52
C CYS A 110 5.16 -3.50 3.17
N LEU A 111 5.41 -3.81 1.89
CA LEU A 111 5.80 -5.14 1.38
C LEU A 111 4.79 -6.26 1.70
N THR A 112 3.50 -5.94 1.78
CA THR A 112 2.44 -6.93 2.04
C THR A 112 1.51 -7.14 0.85
N GLY A 113 1.71 -6.43 -0.25
CA GLY A 113 0.90 -6.50 -1.45
C GLY A 113 1.33 -5.51 -2.53
N PHE A 114 0.46 -5.37 -3.53
CA PHE A 114 0.67 -4.52 -4.70
C PHE A 114 -0.53 -3.60 -4.93
N TYR A 115 -0.30 -2.49 -5.61
CA TYR A 115 -1.36 -1.72 -6.22
C TYR A 115 -1.47 -2.03 -7.70
N LEU A 116 -2.70 -2.33 -8.14
CA LEU A 116 -3.10 -2.34 -9.54
C LEU A 116 -3.99 -1.13 -9.80
N ILE A 117 -3.66 -0.33 -10.80
CA ILE A 117 -4.48 0.82 -11.21
C ILE A 117 -5.00 0.56 -12.62
N LEU A 118 -6.33 0.60 -12.76
CA LEU A 118 -7.03 0.37 -14.02
C LEU A 118 -7.88 1.59 -14.42
N LYS A 119 -8.06 1.75 -15.72
CA LYS A 119 -9.15 2.57 -16.26
C LYS A 119 -10.50 1.90 -15.99
N GLY A 120 -11.52 2.70 -15.76
CA GLY A 120 -12.87 2.21 -15.52
C GLY A 120 -13.18 1.87 -14.07
N SER A 121 -14.42 1.37 -13.87
CA SER A 121 -14.96 1.02 -12.56
C SER A 121 -15.41 -0.45 -12.60
N ARG A 122 -14.49 -1.36 -12.29
CA ARG A 122 -14.80 -2.79 -12.19
C ARG A 122 -14.83 -3.22 -10.73
N GLN A 123 -15.66 -4.22 -10.43
CA GLN A 123 -15.66 -4.83 -9.11
C GLN A 123 -14.47 -5.80 -8.96
N PRO A 124 -13.99 -6.07 -7.74
CA PRO A 124 -12.84 -6.95 -7.52
C PRO A 124 -13.02 -8.35 -8.09
N ASN A 125 -14.23 -8.91 -8.06
CA ASN A 125 -14.54 -10.22 -8.64
C ASN A 125 -14.44 -10.23 -10.18
N GLU A 126 -14.59 -9.09 -10.85
CA GLU A 126 -14.45 -9.00 -12.31
C GLU A 126 -12.99 -9.09 -12.77
N ILE A 127 -12.05 -8.74 -11.90
CA ILE A 127 -10.61 -8.84 -12.17
C ILE A 127 -9.94 -10.07 -11.53
N TYR A 128 -10.72 -10.91 -10.86
CA TYR A 128 -10.22 -12.09 -10.14
C TYR A 128 -9.40 -13.01 -11.05
N GLU A 129 -9.95 -13.40 -12.20
CA GLU A 129 -9.27 -14.29 -13.15
C GLU A 129 -8.01 -13.67 -13.74
N LEU A 130 -8.00 -12.36 -13.98
CA LEU A 130 -6.81 -11.65 -14.42
C LEU A 130 -5.69 -11.75 -13.38
N ILE A 131 -6.02 -11.50 -12.11
CA ILE A 131 -5.05 -11.55 -11.02
C ILE A 131 -4.56 -12.98 -10.81
N LEU A 132 -5.47 -13.97 -10.78
CA LEU A 132 -5.08 -15.37 -10.62
C LEU A 132 -4.08 -15.79 -11.71
N ARG A 133 -4.38 -15.53 -13.00
CA ARG A 133 -3.47 -15.85 -14.12
C ARG A 133 -2.15 -15.08 -14.04
N ALA A 134 -2.16 -13.84 -13.55
CA ALA A 134 -0.95 -13.05 -13.38
C ALA A 134 0.01 -13.71 -12.39
N PHE A 135 -0.48 -14.20 -11.26
CA PHE A 135 0.35 -14.91 -10.29
C PHE A 135 0.77 -16.30 -10.78
N GLN A 136 -0.11 -17.04 -11.45
CA GLN A 136 0.25 -18.31 -12.10
C GLN A 136 1.33 -18.14 -13.17
N SER A 137 1.39 -17.00 -13.86
CA SER A 137 2.46 -16.70 -14.80
C SER A 137 3.83 -16.61 -14.13
N VAL A 138 3.89 -16.16 -12.88
CA VAL A 138 5.13 -16.13 -12.08
C VAL A 138 5.59 -17.55 -11.74
N GLU A 139 4.67 -18.41 -11.34
CA GLU A 139 4.99 -19.82 -11.03
C GLU A 139 5.65 -20.54 -12.21
N ASN A 140 5.21 -20.21 -13.43
CA ASN A 140 5.70 -20.80 -14.67
C ASN A 140 6.90 -20.04 -15.29
N ALA A 141 7.32 -18.90 -14.72
CA ALA A 141 8.39 -18.10 -15.28
C ALA A 141 9.75 -18.82 -15.19
N GLU A 142 10.51 -18.83 -16.27
CA GLU A 142 11.88 -19.37 -16.30
C GLU A 142 12.94 -18.28 -16.04
N SER A 143 12.59 -17.04 -16.27
CA SER A 143 13.46 -15.88 -16.09
C SER A 143 12.67 -14.63 -15.72
N VAL A 144 13.37 -13.57 -15.30
CA VAL A 144 12.77 -12.29 -14.94
C VAL A 144 12.85 -11.34 -16.13
N PRO A 145 11.73 -10.91 -16.73
CA PRO A 145 11.72 -9.96 -17.82
C PRO A 145 12.42 -8.65 -17.42
N GLY A 146 13.26 -8.12 -18.30
CA GLY A 146 13.92 -6.83 -18.08
C GLY A 146 14.98 -6.80 -16.96
N ALA A 147 15.38 -7.94 -16.39
CA ALA A 147 16.44 -8.03 -15.37
C ALA A 147 17.83 -7.84 -15.99
N THR A 148 18.07 -6.68 -16.60
CA THR A 148 19.35 -6.33 -17.24
C THR A 148 19.75 -4.91 -16.82
N PRO A 149 21.06 -4.56 -16.86
CA PRO A 149 21.53 -3.23 -16.50
C PRO A 149 20.89 -2.09 -17.30
N LYS A 150 20.47 -2.38 -18.52
CA LYS A 150 19.84 -1.39 -19.41
C LYS A 150 18.37 -1.14 -19.06
N ASN A 151 17.67 -2.15 -18.56
CA ASN A 151 16.20 -2.13 -18.46
C ASN A 151 15.70 -1.97 -17.01
N CYS A 152 16.57 -2.22 -16.03
CA CYS A 152 16.22 -2.19 -14.61
C CYS A 152 17.22 -1.35 -13.82
N GLY A 153 16.71 -0.53 -12.89
CA GLY A 153 17.52 0.32 -12.03
C GLY A 153 18.40 -0.47 -11.05
N HIS A 154 17.99 -1.70 -10.70
CA HIS A 154 18.77 -2.61 -9.84
C HIS A 154 18.58 -4.06 -10.26
N TYR A 155 19.10 -4.42 -11.44
CA TYR A 155 18.89 -5.71 -12.10
C TYR A 155 19.40 -6.94 -11.33
N LEU A 156 20.30 -6.75 -10.34
CA LEU A 156 20.82 -7.82 -9.48
C LEU A 156 19.88 -8.11 -8.28
N MET A 157 18.91 -7.26 -8.00
CA MET A 157 18.00 -7.41 -6.87
C MET A 157 16.75 -8.18 -7.29
N HIS A 158 16.92 -9.44 -7.66
CA HIS A 158 15.82 -10.35 -8.00
C HIS A 158 15.98 -11.69 -7.29
N ASN A 159 14.84 -12.31 -6.95
CA ASN A 159 14.78 -13.65 -6.37
C ASN A 159 13.59 -14.42 -6.96
N LEU A 160 13.83 -15.08 -8.11
CA LEU A 160 12.80 -15.82 -8.83
C LEU A 160 12.23 -16.98 -8.01
N GLY A 161 13.07 -17.69 -7.28
CA GLY A 161 12.63 -18.84 -6.45
C GLY A 161 11.63 -18.40 -5.37
N MET A 162 11.96 -17.34 -4.63
CA MET A 162 11.06 -16.80 -3.61
C MET A 162 9.80 -16.14 -4.23
N ALA A 163 9.94 -15.47 -5.39
CA ALA A 163 8.79 -14.91 -6.10
C ALA A 163 7.78 -16.00 -6.51
N LYS A 164 8.26 -17.13 -7.04
CA LYS A 164 7.42 -18.30 -7.36
C LYS A 164 6.72 -18.85 -6.13
N TRP A 165 7.42 -18.94 -5.02
CA TRP A 165 6.82 -19.43 -3.76
C TRP A 165 5.69 -18.52 -3.28
N TYR A 166 5.91 -17.19 -3.25
CA TYR A 166 4.86 -16.24 -2.87
C TYR A 166 3.70 -16.23 -3.87
N ALA A 167 3.98 -16.39 -5.14
CA ALA A 167 2.96 -16.44 -6.19
C ALA A 167 2.07 -17.68 -6.02
N GLY A 168 2.66 -18.86 -5.82
CA GLY A 168 1.92 -20.10 -5.58
C GLY A 168 1.08 -20.02 -4.31
N GLU A 169 1.66 -19.52 -3.20
CA GLU A 169 0.92 -19.34 -1.95
C GLU A 169 -0.32 -18.46 -2.14
N PHE A 170 -0.21 -17.36 -2.91
CA PHE A 170 -1.33 -16.48 -3.16
C PHE A 170 -2.34 -17.04 -4.17
N SER A 171 -1.89 -17.71 -5.24
CA SER A 171 -2.73 -18.40 -6.22
C SER A 171 -3.59 -19.47 -5.55
N ASP A 172 -2.97 -20.28 -4.69
CA ASP A 172 -3.66 -21.31 -3.90
C ASP A 172 -4.68 -20.70 -2.95
N TYR A 173 -4.29 -19.63 -2.24
CA TYR A 173 -5.20 -18.92 -1.34
C TYR A 173 -6.43 -18.37 -2.09
N LEU A 174 -6.25 -17.70 -3.22
CA LEU A 174 -7.35 -17.20 -4.04
C LEU A 174 -8.25 -18.32 -4.53
N THR A 175 -7.67 -19.41 -5.01
CA THR A 175 -8.42 -20.58 -5.52
C THR A 175 -9.29 -21.21 -4.43
N LEU A 176 -8.72 -21.46 -3.25
CA LEU A 176 -9.40 -22.05 -2.11
C LEU A 176 -10.51 -21.14 -1.57
N ASN A 177 -10.35 -19.82 -1.67
CA ASN A 177 -11.29 -18.84 -1.15
C ASN A 177 -12.14 -18.16 -2.24
N SER A 178 -12.17 -18.68 -3.47
CA SER A 178 -12.84 -18.05 -4.63
C SER A 178 -14.33 -17.74 -4.40
N LYS A 179 -15.00 -18.49 -3.51
CA LYS A 179 -16.41 -18.30 -3.14
C LYS A 179 -16.61 -17.46 -1.87
N ASN A 180 -15.52 -17.07 -1.20
CA ASN A 180 -15.60 -16.25 0.01
C ASN A 180 -15.67 -14.76 -0.39
N PRO A 181 -16.77 -14.04 -0.11
CA PRO A 181 -16.88 -12.62 -0.44
C PRO A 181 -15.90 -11.74 0.29
N ASP A 182 -15.37 -12.19 1.43
CA ASP A 182 -14.45 -11.39 2.25
C ASP A 182 -13.10 -11.12 1.56
N ILE A 183 -12.71 -11.93 0.56
CA ILE A 183 -11.49 -11.65 -0.23
C ILE A 183 -11.67 -10.49 -1.23
N PHE A 184 -12.90 -9.98 -1.38
CA PHE A 184 -13.25 -8.89 -2.30
C PHE A 184 -13.68 -7.60 -1.59
N HIS A 185 -13.82 -7.63 -0.27
CA HIS A 185 -14.28 -6.49 0.52
C HIS A 185 -13.36 -6.27 1.72
N TYR A 186 -12.95 -5.02 1.92
CA TYR A 186 -12.28 -4.68 3.16
C TYR A 186 -13.15 -5.03 4.37
N PRO A 187 -12.53 -5.48 5.47
CA PRO A 187 -13.26 -5.73 6.70
C PRO A 187 -14.05 -4.49 7.11
N LYS A 188 -15.30 -4.68 7.51
CA LYS A 188 -16.12 -3.60 8.05
C LYS A 188 -15.45 -3.13 9.35
N THR A 189 -14.86 -1.97 9.33
CA THR A 189 -14.42 -1.31 10.56
C THR A 189 -15.68 -0.91 11.31
N GLU A 190 -15.96 -1.50 12.47
CA GLU A 190 -16.83 -0.86 13.42
C GLU A 190 -16.18 0.51 13.68
N ARG A 191 -16.81 1.57 13.22
CA ARG A 191 -16.39 2.92 13.59
C ARG A 191 -16.58 2.99 15.09
N LEU A 192 -15.52 2.79 15.83
CA LEU A 192 -15.41 3.32 17.17
C LEU A 192 -15.52 4.83 16.98
N ILE A 193 -16.76 5.34 17.07
CA ILE A 193 -17.03 6.75 17.26
C ILE A 193 -16.59 7.03 18.69
N THR A 194 -15.30 7.02 18.89
CA THR A 194 -14.71 7.64 20.06
C THR A 194 -14.42 9.08 19.65
N ASP A 195 -15.12 9.98 20.28
CA ASP A 195 -14.98 11.45 20.24
C ASP A 195 -13.62 11.88 20.85
N ASP A 196 -12.56 11.12 20.62
CA ASP A 196 -11.21 11.38 21.10
C ASP A 196 -10.33 11.99 20.01
N LYS A 197 -10.63 13.27 19.72
CA LYS A 197 -9.67 14.19 19.08
C LYS A 197 -8.54 14.57 20.07
N LYS A 198 -8.04 13.66 20.88
CA LYS A 198 -6.90 13.91 21.78
C LYS A 198 -5.99 12.69 21.86
N HIS A 199 -4.69 12.95 21.70
CA HIS A 199 -3.53 12.11 21.99
C HIS A 199 -3.05 11.17 20.88
N PHE A 200 -2.26 11.71 19.93
CA PHE A 200 -1.32 10.93 19.13
C PHE A 200 0.11 11.50 19.12
N TYR A 201 0.45 12.42 20.01
CA TYR A 201 1.81 13.01 20.09
C TYR A 201 2.32 13.22 21.52
N ASP A 202 1.96 12.34 22.46
CA ASP A 202 2.57 12.32 23.80
C ASP A 202 3.14 10.93 24.10
N SER A 203 4.21 10.55 23.38
CA SER A 203 5.14 9.50 23.81
C SER A 203 6.48 9.65 23.07
#